data_c9ab63597b7f8f643cf373232850f209
#
_entry.id   c9ab63597b7f8f643cf373232850f209
#
_cell.length_a   1.000
_cell.length_b   1.000
_cell.length_c   1.000
_cell.angle_alpha   90.00
_cell.angle_beta   90.00
_cell.angle_gamma   90.00
#
_symmetry.space_group_name_H-M   'P 1'
#
loop_
_entity.id
_entity.type
_entity.pdbx_description
1 polymer ?
#
loop_
_entity_poly.entity_id
_entity_poly.type
_entity_poly.pdbx_seq_one_letter_code
_entity_poly.pdbx_strand_id
1 'polypeptide(L)'
;MTLAPPPNCEKRNTQFDMNVCSFRDYLRADVELNGTWDAVTKRLAGQMKSLAILLAGQRAWLTYRDKQCDFWAKWYEGGSIVPAAVNTCLTDITKFRINELGELLKDR
;
A
#
# COMPACT_ATOMS: atom_id res chain seq x y z
N MET A 1 22.98 10.86 26.18
CA MET A 1 22.10 11.05 25.02
C MET A 1 20.78 10.34 25.28
N THR A 2 19.65 11.07 25.25
CA THR A 2 18.34 10.50 25.50
C THR A 2 17.75 10.02 24.19
N LEU A 3 17.40 8.73 24.09
CA LEU A 3 16.73 8.21 22.92
C LEU A 3 15.27 8.66 22.92
N ALA A 4 14.75 8.97 21.76
CA ALA A 4 13.33 9.26 21.61
C ALA A 4 12.49 8.05 22.05
N PRO A 5 11.35 8.25 22.72
CA PRO A 5 10.49 7.13 23.07
C PRO A 5 9.99 6.42 21.82
N PRO A 6 9.69 5.10 21.89
CA PRO A 6 9.11 4.39 20.75
C PRO A 6 7.74 4.96 20.41
N PRO A 7 7.30 4.84 19.14
CA PRO A 7 5.98 5.30 18.76
C PRO A 7 4.88 4.48 19.44
N ASN A 8 3.77 5.15 19.76
CA ASN A 8 2.58 4.49 20.31
C ASN A 8 1.56 4.29 19.19
N CYS A 9 1.53 3.10 18.61
CA CYS A 9 0.64 2.80 17.50
C CYS A 9 -0.78 2.43 17.91
N GLU A 10 -1.03 2.21 19.19
CA GLU A 10 -2.40 2.01 19.69
C GLU A 10 -3.17 3.33 19.71
N LYS A 11 -2.54 4.38 20.21
CA LYS A 11 -3.18 5.69 20.38
C LYS A 11 -2.87 6.69 19.28
N ARG A 12 -1.65 6.66 18.74
CA ARG A 12 -1.19 7.56 17.67
C ARG A 12 -1.49 9.03 17.96
N ASN A 13 -1.15 9.49 19.16
CA ASN A 13 -1.53 10.82 19.65
C ASN A 13 -0.64 11.94 19.12
N THR A 14 0.60 11.64 18.71
CA THR A 14 1.54 12.64 18.22
C THR A 14 1.72 12.52 16.70
N GLN A 15 2.19 13.61 16.07
CA GLN A 15 2.52 13.55 14.64
C GLN A 15 3.62 12.51 14.38
N PHE A 16 4.59 12.38 15.29
CA PHE A 16 5.60 11.34 15.20
C PHE A 16 4.98 9.95 15.19
N ASP A 17 4.06 9.66 16.12
CA ASP A 17 3.35 8.38 16.16
C ASP A 17 2.60 8.12 14.86
N MET A 18 1.86 9.10 14.37
CA MET A 18 1.08 8.98 13.13
C MET A 18 1.98 8.69 11.93
N ASN A 19 3.10 9.40 11.82
CA ASN A 19 4.01 9.23 10.69
C ASN A 19 4.68 7.86 10.70
N VAL A 20 5.18 7.41 11.86
CA VAL A 20 5.86 6.12 11.96
C VAL A 20 4.87 4.97 11.84
N CYS A 21 3.74 5.05 12.52
CA CYS A 21 2.75 3.96 12.52
C CYS A 21 2.07 3.80 11.16
N SER A 22 1.78 4.90 10.47
CA SER A 22 1.23 4.85 9.11
C SER A 22 2.22 4.24 8.12
N PHE A 23 3.51 4.50 8.28
CA PHE A 23 4.55 3.87 7.46
C PHE A 23 4.60 2.35 7.69
N ARG A 24 4.51 1.92 8.95
CA ARG A 24 4.45 0.48 9.29
C ARG A 24 3.22 -0.18 8.71
N ASP A 25 2.07 0.49 8.71
CA ASP A 25 0.84 0.00 8.08
C ASP A 25 1.05 -0.22 6.59
N TYR A 26 1.70 0.72 5.92
CA TYR A 26 2.01 0.61 4.49
C TYR A 26 2.95 -0.58 4.21
N LEU A 27 4.00 -0.75 5.02
CA LEU A 27 4.93 -1.88 4.83
C LEU A 27 4.21 -3.22 4.98
N ARG A 28 3.29 -3.35 5.94
CA ARG A 28 2.48 -4.57 6.09
C ARG A 28 1.58 -4.81 4.90
N ALA A 29 0.92 -3.77 4.40
CA ALA A 29 0.07 -3.87 3.22
C ALA A 29 0.89 -4.28 1.99
N ASP A 30 2.10 -3.75 1.84
CA ASP A 30 2.99 -4.09 0.73
C ASP A 30 3.41 -5.57 0.76
N VAL A 31 3.74 -6.09 1.94
CA VAL A 31 4.05 -7.51 2.12
C VAL A 31 2.84 -8.37 1.75
N GLU A 32 1.65 -7.99 2.19
CA GLU A 32 0.42 -8.70 1.87
C GLU A 32 0.10 -8.66 0.38
N LEU A 33 0.31 -7.51 -0.27
CA LEU A 33 0.13 -7.37 -1.71
C LEU A 33 1.05 -8.34 -2.47
N ASN A 34 2.33 -8.39 -2.08
CA ASN A 34 3.30 -9.28 -2.73
C ASN A 34 2.91 -10.75 -2.57
N GLY A 35 2.43 -11.14 -1.40
CA GLY A 35 1.94 -12.50 -1.16
C GLY A 35 0.71 -12.84 -2.01
N THR A 36 -0.24 -11.92 -2.11
CA THR A 36 -1.43 -12.09 -2.94
C THR A 36 -1.06 -12.17 -4.42
N TRP A 37 -0.15 -11.30 -4.87
CA TRP A 37 0.36 -11.32 -6.25
C TRP A 37 0.99 -12.65 -6.60
N ASP A 38 1.84 -13.19 -5.71
CA ASP A 38 2.47 -14.49 -5.91
C ASP A 38 1.42 -15.62 -6.04
N ALA A 39 0.40 -15.60 -5.21
CA ALA A 39 -0.68 -16.58 -5.27
C ALA A 39 -1.45 -16.49 -6.59
N VAL A 40 -1.76 -15.27 -7.04
CA VAL A 40 -2.48 -15.04 -8.29
C VAL A 40 -1.65 -15.49 -9.49
N THR A 41 -0.36 -15.15 -9.52
CA THR A 41 0.52 -15.56 -10.64
C THR A 41 0.67 -17.06 -10.73
N LYS A 42 0.72 -17.75 -9.60
CA LYS A 42 0.74 -19.22 -9.58
C LYS A 42 -0.56 -19.81 -10.12
N ARG A 43 -1.70 -19.25 -9.74
CA ARG A 43 -3.01 -19.68 -10.24
C ARG A 43 -3.13 -19.51 -11.75
N LEU A 44 -2.52 -18.45 -12.30
CA LEU A 44 -2.58 -18.13 -13.72
C LEU A 44 -1.42 -18.70 -14.55
N ALA A 45 -0.59 -19.54 -13.96
CA ALA A 45 0.63 -20.06 -14.64
C ALA A 45 0.32 -20.75 -15.98
N GLY A 46 -0.84 -21.41 -16.12
CA GLY A 46 -1.27 -22.03 -17.36
C GLY A 46 -2.02 -21.10 -18.31
N GLN A 47 -2.18 -19.82 -17.96
CA GLN A 47 -2.97 -18.86 -18.70
C GLN A 47 -2.13 -17.61 -19.02
N MET A 48 -1.14 -17.79 -19.86
CA MET A 48 -0.12 -16.77 -20.13
C MET A 48 -0.66 -15.47 -20.69
N LYS A 49 -1.71 -15.53 -21.54
CA LYS A 49 -2.33 -14.32 -22.11
C LYS A 49 -3.03 -13.50 -21.04
N SER A 50 -3.77 -14.15 -20.16
CA SER A 50 -4.47 -13.49 -19.07
C SER A 50 -3.46 -12.91 -18.09
N LEU A 51 -2.38 -13.63 -17.78
CA LEU A 51 -1.33 -13.16 -16.88
C LEU A 51 -0.63 -11.92 -17.45
N ALA A 52 -0.36 -11.88 -18.76
CA ALA A 52 0.27 -10.74 -19.41
C ALA A 52 -0.60 -9.48 -19.29
N ILE A 53 -1.91 -9.62 -19.48
CA ILE A 53 -2.87 -8.52 -19.34
C ILE A 53 -2.91 -8.03 -17.88
N LEU A 54 -2.96 -8.97 -16.94
CA LEU A 54 -2.99 -8.63 -15.51
C LEU A 54 -1.70 -7.91 -15.09
N LEU A 55 -0.55 -8.36 -15.60
CA LEU A 55 0.74 -7.73 -15.31
C LEU A 55 0.77 -6.28 -15.81
N ALA A 56 0.26 -6.03 -17.03
CA ALA A 56 0.15 -4.67 -17.56
C ALA A 56 -0.76 -3.81 -16.67
N GLY A 57 -1.87 -4.37 -16.22
CA GLY A 57 -2.78 -3.71 -15.28
C GLY A 57 -2.12 -3.39 -13.94
N GLN A 58 -1.30 -4.32 -13.42
CA GLN A 58 -0.60 -4.12 -12.16
C GLN A 58 0.42 -2.98 -12.27
N ARG A 59 1.14 -2.89 -13.38
CA ARG A 59 2.08 -1.79 -13.63
C ARG A 59 1.35 -0.44 -13.72
N ALA A 60 0.23 -0.40 -14.42
CA ALA A 60 -0.59 0.81 -14.50
C ALA A 60 -1.14 1.20 -13.12
N TRP A 61 -1.56 0.20 -12.33
CA TRP A 61 -2.03 0.43 -10.97
C TRP A 61 -0.95 1.03 -10.07
N LEU A 62 0.29 0.54 -10.14
CA LEU A 62 1.39 1.10 -9.36
C LEU A 62 1.60 2.58 -9.69
N THR A 63 1.57 2.93 -10.96
CA THR A 63 1.68 4.33 -11.41
C THR A 63 0.53 5.17 -10.86
N TYR A 64 -0.71 4.66 -10.96
CA TYR A 64 -1.89 5.34 -10.42
C TYR A 64 -1.76 5.57 -8.92
N ARG A 65 -1.42 4.52 -8.16
CA ARG A 65 -1.27 4.62 -6.70
C ARG A 65 -0.28 5.70 -6.31
N ASP A 66 0.89 5.68 -6.92
CA ASP A 66 1.96 6.60 -6.57
C ASP A 66 1.59 8.04 -6.93
N LYS A 67 0.98 8.26 -8.08
CA LYS A 67 0.52 9.61 -8.49
C LYS A 67 -0.62 10.10 -7.62
N GLN A 68 -1.59 9.25 -7.31
CA GLN A 68 -2.71 9.62 -6.45
C GLN A 68 -2.23 10.05 -5.06
N CYS A 69 -1.23 9.35 -4.52
CA CYS A 69 -0.69 9.67 -3.20
C CYS A 69 0.26 10.88 -3.24
N ASP A 70 0.97 11.12 -4.36
CA ASP A 70 1.73 12.35 -4.58
C ASP A 70 0.83 13.60 -4.50
N PHE A 71 -0.43 13.47 -4.92
CA PHE A 71 -1.40 14.56 -4.77
C PHE A 71 -1.49 15.03 -3.31
N TRP A 72 -1.57 14.11 -2.37
CA TRP A 72 -1.68 14.46 -0.95
C TRP A 72 -0.38 15.06 -0.41
N ALA A 73 0.78 14.64 -0.92
CA ALA A 73 2.06 15.24 -0.57
C ALA A 73 2.08 16.72 -0.97
N LYS A 74 1.57 17.03 -2.15
CA LYS A 74 1.51 18.42 -2.65
C LYS A 74 0.45 19.23 -1.90
N TRP A 75 -0.71 18.62 -1.63
CA TRP A 75 -1.82 19.28 -0.94
C TRP A 75 -1.42 19.74 0.46
N TYR A 76 -0.68 18.92 1.19
CA TYR A 76 -0.23 19.21 2.55
C TYR A 76 1.20 19.75 2.61
N GLU A 77 1.77 20.18 1.48
CA GLU A 77 3.16 20.62 1.39
C GLU A 77 3.51 21.64 2.49
N GLY A 78 4.63 21.39 3.18
CA GLY A 78 5.09 22.22 4.30
C GLY A 78 4.53 21.79 5.66
N GLY A 79 3.55 20.90 5.70
CA GLY A 79 2.98 20.40 6.95
C GLY A 79 3.67 19.14 7.44
N SER A 80 3.75 18.97 8.76
CA SER A 80 4.34 17.76 9.39
C SER A 80 3.47 16.51 9.18
N ILE A 81 2.23 16.68 8.70
CA ILE A 81 1.31 15.58 8.42
C ILE A 81 1.62 14.87 7.09
N VAL A 82 2.45 15.44 6.22
CA VAL A 82 2.69 14.88 4.88
C VAL A 82 3.04 13.39 4.91
N PRO A 83 3.98 12.89 5.73
CA PRO A 83 4.26 11.45 5.73
C PRO A 83 3.05 10.60 6.09
N ALA A 84 2.28 10.99 7.11
CA ALA A 84 1.08 10.25 7.50
C ALA A 84 0.02 10.25 6.41
N ALA A 85 -0.21 11.40 5.77
CA ALA A 85 -1.19 11.51 4.69
C ALA A 85 -0.82 10.62 3.48
N VAL A 86 0.45 10.63 3.08
CA VAL A 86 0.94 9.81 1.98
C VAL A 86 0.87 8.33 2.33
N ASN A 87 1.37 7.95 3.51
CA ASN A 87 1.39 6.55 3.95
C ASN A 87 -0.02 5.96 4.06
N THR A 88 -0.97 6.74 4.58
CA THR A 88 -2.37 6.32 4.67
C THR A 88 -2.97 6.11 3.29
N CYS A 89 -2.71 7.03 2.36
CA CYS A 89 -3.15 6.90 0.97
C CYS A 89 -2.59 5.61 0.34
N LEU A 90 -1.29 5.38 0.47
CA LEU A 90 -0.63 4.18 -0.08
C LEU A 90 -1.22 2.91 0.52
N THR A 91 -1.47 2.91 1.83
CA THR A 91 -2.06 1.77 2.53
C THR A 91 -3.46 1.46 2.03
N ASP A 92 -4.32 2.46 1.94
CA ASP A 92 -5.71 2.28 1.56
C ASP A 92 -5.84 1.77 0.12
N ILE A 93 -5.11 2.39 -0.82
CA ILE A 93 -5.12 1.98 -2.22
C ILE A 93 -4.55 0.56 -2.37
N THR A 94 -3.49 0.24 -1.62
CA THR A 94 -2.87 -1.09 -1.65
C THR A 94 -3.83 -2.15 -1.11
N LYS A 95 -4.52 -1.89 0.01
CA LYS A 95 -5.51 -2.82 0.57
C LYS A 95 -6.67 -3.07 -0.39
N PHE A 96 -7.13 -2.03 -1.07
CA PHE A 96 -8.17 -2.16 -2.08
C PHE A 96 -7.72 -3.08 -3.21
N ARG A 97 -6.48 -2.91 -3.68
CA ARG A 97 -5.91 -3.78 -4.73
C ARG A 97 -5.77 -5.22 -4.29
N ILE A 98 -5.36 -5.47 -3.04
CA ILE A 98 -5.29 -6.81 -2.47
C ILE A 98 -6.65 -7.50 -2.58
N ASN A 99 -7.73 -6.79 -2.24
CA ASN A 99 -9.08 -7.33 -2.34
C ASN A 99 -9.46 -7.64 -3.79
N GLU A 100 -9.15 -6.74 -4.73
CA GLU A 100 -9.40 -6.98 -6.16
C GLU A 100 -8.67 -8.23 -6.66
N LEU A 101 -7.37 -8.34 -6.34
CA LEU A 101 -6.56 -9.49 -6.74
C LEU A 101 -7.06 -10.78 -6.06
N GLY A 102 -7.52 -10.68 -4.82
CA GLY A 102 -8.05 -11.82 -4.06
C GLY A 102 -9.27 -12.45 -4.72
N GLU A 103 -10.05 -11.67 -5.46
CA GLU A 103 -11.20 -12.20 -6.22
C GLU A 103 -10.76 -13.23 -7.27
N LEU A 104 -9.54 -13.08 -7.80
CA LEU A 104 -8.99 -14.00 -8.80
C LEU A 104 -8.60 -15.36 -8.19
N LEU A 105 -8.55 -15.45 -6.86
CA LEU A 105 -8.22 -16.69 -6.15
C LEU A 105 -9.46 -17.49 -5.77
N LYS A 106 -10.65 -16.90 -5.93
CA LYS A 106 -11.90 -17.57 -5.60
C LYS A 106 -12.32 -18.50 -6.74
N ASP A 107 -12.88 -19.63 -6.39
CA ASP A 107 -13.46 -20.56 -7.35
C ASP A 107 -14.76 -19.97 -7.90
N ARG A 108 -14.91 -20.04 -9.21
CA ARG A 108 -16.10 -19.59 -9.93
C ARG A 108 -16.69 -20.73 -10.75
#